data_5ecc019cf4cca02ed735d51229fe6b98
#
_entry.id   5ecc019cf4cca02ed735d51229fe6b98
#
_cell.length_a   1.000
_cell.length_b   1.000
_cell.length_c   1.000
_cell.angle_alpha   90.00
_cell.angle_beta   90.00
_cell.angle_gamma   90.00
#
_symmetry.space_group_name_H-M   'P 1'
#
loop_
_entity.id
_entity.type
_entity.pdbx_description
1 polymer ?
#
loop_
_entity_poly.entity_id
_entity_poly.type
_entity_poly.pdbx_seq_one_letter_code
_entity_poly.pdbx_strand_id
1 'polypeptide(L)'
;MSVQDITPEIAKQLGLQSAGGVIVTRVREGSASDEAGLQPYDVVLQVNRVKVASVKDFMREISKKTAEDRILLLIKRGKGTYYVALRKE
;
A
#
# COMPACT_ATOMS: atom_id res chain seq x y z
N MET A 1 -6.03 -6.63 4.65
CA MET A 1 -4.88 -6.68 3.72
C MET A 1 -3.60 -6.88 4.53
N SER A 2 -2.74 -7.73 4.04
CA SER A 2 -1.44 -7.95 4.66
C SER A 2 -0.36 -7.26 3.84
N VAL A 3 0.59 -6.63 4.52
CA VAL A 3 1.70 -5.93 3.89
C VAL A 3 3.01 -6.33 4.55
N GLN A 4 4.10 -6.18 3.83
CA GLN A 4 5.43 -6.40 4.40
C GLN A 4 6.42 -5.40 3.82
N ASP A 5 7.55 -5.25 4.51
CA ASP A 5 8.63 -4.38 4.05
C ASP A 5 9.19 -4.91 2.73
N ILE A 6 9.59 -3.97 1.88
CA ILE A 6 10.28 -4.32 0.65
C ILE A 6 11.77 -4.34 0.93
N THR A 7 12.34 -5.55 0.93
CA THR A 7 13.80 -5.71 1.05
C THR A 7 14.45 -5.38 -0.29
N PRO A 8 15.77 -5.11 -0.30
CA PRO A 8 16.47 -4.93 -1.58
C PRO A 8 16.31 -6.11 -2.52
N GLU A 9 16.22 -7.34 -1.99
CA GLU A 9 16.03 -8.53 -2.81
C GLU A 9 14.65 -8.53 -3.47
N ILE A 10 13.59 -8.20 -2.72
CA ILE A 10 12.24 -8.11 -3.26
C ILE A 10 12.17 -6.99 -4.30
N ALA A 11 12.78 -5.84 -4.02
CA ALA A 11 12.81 -4.72 -4.96
C ALA A 11 13.45 -5.15 -6.28
N LYS A 12 14.54 -5.89 -6.20
CA LYS A 12 15.24 -6.40 -7.38
C LYS A 12 14.37 -7.38 -8.17
N GLN A 13 13.68 -8.30 -7.47
CA GLN A 13 12.81 -9.28 -8.12
C GLN A 13 11.64 -8.62 -8.83
N LEU A 14 11.13 -7.51 -8.27
CA LEU A 14 9.99 -6.79 -8.85
C LEU A 14 10.42 -5.70 -9.84
N GLY A 15 11.71 -5.53 -10.06
CA GLY A 15 12.21 -4.50 -10.97
C GLY A 15 12.04 -3.09 -10.44
N LEU A 16 11.97 -2.91 -9.13
CA LEU A 16 11.85 -1.60 -8.50
C LEU A 16 13.22 -0.94 -8.42
N GLN A 17 13.23 0.37 -8.63
CA GLN A 17 14.49 1.14 -8.57
C GLN A 17 14.95 1.40 -7.15
N SER A 18 14.05 1.31 -6.19
CA SER A 18 14.38 1.54 -4.79
C SER A 18 13.55 0.62 -3.90
N ALA A 19 14.00 0.42 -2.67
CA ALA A 19 13.33 -0.42 -1.69
C ALA A 19 12.30 0.38 -0.85
N GLY A 20 11.84 1.54 -1.33
CA GLY A 20 10.83 2.32 -0.60
C GLY A 20 9.43 1.75 -0.76
N GLY A 21 8.58 1.98 0.25
CA GLY A 21 7.20 1.53 0.25
C GLY A 21 7.01 0.18 0.93
N VAL A 22 5.78 -0.32 0.86
CA VAL A 22 5.46 -1.66 1.37
C VAL A 22 4.75 -2.46 0.28
N ILE A 23 4.95 -3.77 0.28
CA ILE A 23 4.30 -4.64 -0.70
C ILE A 23 3.07 -5.30 -0.07
N VAL A 24 1.97 -5.33 -0.84
CA VAL A 24 0.75 -6.03 -0.46
C VAL A 24 0.97 -7.51 -0.72
N THR A 25 0.87 -8.35 0.30
CA THR A 25 1.09 -9.79 0.19
C THR A 25 -0.20 -10.57 0.12
N ARG A 26 -1.27 -10.04 0.71
CA ARG A 26 -2.57 -10.73 0.72
C ARG A 26 -3.70 -9.72 0.78
N VAL A 27 -4.73 -9.96 -0.01
CA VAL A 27 -5.97 -9.18 0.01
C VAL A 27 -7.09 -10.14 0.32
N ARG A 28 -7.81 -9.89 1.43
CA ARG A 28 -8.91 -10.73 1.85
C ARG A 28 -10.12 -10.48 0.96
N GLU A 29 -10.72 -11.54 0.44
CA GLU A 29 -11.90 -11.46 -0.38
C GLU A 29 -13.05 -10.78 0.39
N GLY A 30 -13.72 -9.85 -0.26
CA GLY A 30 -14.82 -9.09 0.35
C GLY A 30 -14.39 -7.95 1.27
N SER A 31 -13.08 -7.76 1.48
CA SER A 31 -12.60 -6.66 2.33
C SER A 31 -12.66 -5.32 1.59
N ALA A 32 -12.48 -4.21 2.33
CA ALA A 32 -12.41 -2.89 1.73
C ALA A 32 -11.28 -2.81 0.69
N SER A 33 -10.16 -3.48 0.95
CA SER A 33 -9.02 -3.53 0.02
C SER A 33 -9.39 -4.23 -1.28
N ASP A 34 -10.11 -5.36 -1.18
CA ASP A 34 -10.57 -6.11 -2.34
C ASP A 34 -11.57 -5.28 -3.15
N GLU A 35 -12.53 -4.65 -2.49
CA GLU A 35 -13.52 -3.81 -3.14
C GLU A 35 -12.88 -2.61 -3.86
N ALA A 36 -11.80 -2.10 -3.32
CA ALA A 36 -11.06 -0.98 -3.91
C ALA A 36 -10.18 -1.40 -5.09
N GLY A 37 -10.02 -2.70 -5.32
CA GLY A 37 -9.25 -3.21 -6.44
C GLY A 37 -7.77 -3.47 -6.14
N LEU A 38 -7.39 -3.48 -4.86
CA LEU A 38 -6.02 -3.84 -4.50
C LEU A 38 -5.75 -5.31 -4.79
N GLN A 39 -4.52 -5.61 -5.21
CA GLN A 39 -4.10 -6.95 -5.56
C GLN A 39 -2.78 -7.28 -4.85
N PRO A 40 -2.51 -8.58 -4.63
CA PRO A 40 -1.18 -8.99 -4.17
C PRO A 40 -0.10 -8.46 -5.09
N TYR A 41 1.04 -8.09 -4.53
CA TYR A 41 2.20 -7.50 -5.20
C TYR A 41 2.05 -6.03 -5.58
N ASP A 42 0.93 -5.39 -5.27
CA ASP A 42 0.86 -3.94 -5.37
C ASP A 42 1.81 -3.33 -4.33
N VAL A 43 2.49 -2.27 -4.71
CA VAL A 43 3.42 -1.57 -3.81
C VAL A 43 2.76 -0.27 -3.36
N VAL A 44 2.60 -0.11 -2.05
CA VAL A 44 2.04 1.13 -1.49
C VAL A 44 3.17 2.12 -1.27
N LEU A 45 3.11 3.25 -1.94
CA LEU A 45 4.13 4.30 -1.87
C LEU A 45 3.77 5.40 -0.89
N GLN A 46 2.48 5.72 -0.78
CA GLN A 46 1.98 6.79 0.09
C GLN A 46 0.64 6.39 0.71
N VAL A 47 0.39 6.92 1.91
CA VAL A 47 -0.90 6.82 2.59
C VAL A 47 -1.33 8.25 2.90
N ASN A 48 -2.49 8.67 2.37
CA ASN A 48 -3.00 10.04 2.54
C ASN A 48 -1.95 11.09 2.20
N ARG A 49 -1.22 10.84 1.10
CA ARG A 49 -0.17 11.72 0.56
C ARG A 49 1.09 11.79 1.40
N VAL A 50 1.21 10.93 2.42
CA VAL A 50 2.41 10.82 3.24
C VAL A 50 3.21 9.61 2.75
N LYS A 51 4.47 9.83 2.40
CA LYS A 51 5.34 8.76 1.93
C LYS A 51 5.58 7.75 3.05
N VAL A 52 5.44 6.47 2.72
CA VAL A 52 5.72 5.39 3.66
C VAL A 52 6.88 4.55 3.13
N ALA A 53 7.83 4.23 4.00
CA ALA A 53 9.01 3.47 3.64
C ALA A 53 9.04 2.08 4.29
N SER A 54 8.16 1.83 5.24
CA SER A 54 8.14 0.58 5.99
C SER A 54 6.73 0.25 6.46
N VAL A 55 6.53 -0.99 6.89
CA VAL A 55 5.25 -1.40 7.50
C VAL A 55 4.93 -0.53 8.71
N LYS A 56 5.94 -0.17 9.50
CA LYS A 56 5.74 0.70 10.67
C LYS A 56 5.16 2.05 10.26
N ASP A 57 5.71 2.68 9.21
CA ASP A 57 5.19 3.93 8.68
C ASP A 57 3.76 3.76 8.17
N PHE A 58 3.52 2.68 7.43
CA PHE A 58 2.21 2.36 6.87
C PHE A 58 1.15 2.24 7.98
N MET A 59 1.45 1.43 9.01
CA MET A 59 0.51 1.22 10.11
C MET A 59 0.25 2.50 10.88
N ARG A 60 1.28 3.33 11.07
CA ARG A 60 1.14 4.61 11.75
C ARG A 60 0.19 5.53 10.98
N GLU A 61 0.36 5.62 9.66
CA GLU A 61 -0.46 6.53 8.86
C GLU A 61 -1.90 6.07 8.74
N ILE A 62 -2.16 4.78 8.59
CA ILE A 62 -3.54 4.29 8.50
C ILE A 62 -4.25 4.31 9.86
N SER A 63 -3.50 4.37 10.97
CA SER A 63 -4.07 4.45 12.32
C SER A 63 -4.48 5.85 12.71
N LYS A 64 -4.04 6.86 11.98
CA LYS A 64 -4.39 8.25 12.31
C LYS A 64 -5.88 8.47 12.11
N LYS A 65 -6.49 9.14 13.08
CA LYS A 65 -7.89 9.55 12.96
C LYS A 65 -7.96 10.74 12.01
N THR A 66 -8.75 10.58 10.96
CA THR A 66 -9.00 11.66 10.01
C THR A 66 -10.49 11.98 10.02
N ALA A 67 -10.85 13.17 9.57
CA ALA A 67 -12.26 13.56 9.45
C ALA A 67 -12.98 12.76 8.37
N GLU A 68 -12.22 12.13 7.46
CA GLU A 68 -12.78 11.34 6.38
C GLU A 68 -12.69 9.85 6.69
N ASP A 69 -13.73 9.10 6.30
CA ASP A 69 -13.76 7.64 6.47
C ASP A 69 -13.00 6.91 5.37
N ARG A 70 -12.19 7.62 4.61
CA ARG A 70 -11.45 7.05 3.49
C ARG A 70 -9.96 7.22 3.68
N ILE A 71 -9.22 6.22 3.20
CA ILE A 71 -7.77 6.24 3.19
C ILE A 71 -7.35 6.25 1.72
N LEU A 72 -6.56 7.25 1.33
CA LEU A 72 -6.06 7.34 -0.03
C LEU A 72 -4.66 6.71 -0.09
N LEU A 73 -4.51 5.72 -0.96
CA LEU A 73 -3.23 5.06 -1.18
C LEU A 73 -2.71 5.40 -2.58
N LEU A 74 -1.42 5.67 -2.67
CA LEU A 74 -0.74 5.72 -3.96
C LEU A 74 -0.02 4.37 -4.11
N ILE A 75 -0.40 3.61 -5.13
CA ILE A 75 0.18 2.29 -5.36
C ILE A 75 0.91 2.25 -6.70
N LYS A 76 1.90 1.38 -6.77
CA LYS A 76 2.59 1.06 -8.01
C LYS A 76 2.22 -0.37 -8.41
N ARG A 77 1.77 -0.52 -9.66
CA ARG A 77 1.45 -1.81 -10.25
C ARG A 77 2.09 -1.86 -11.63
N GLY A 78 3.07 -2.76 -11.78
CA GLY A 78 3.84 -2.81 -13.01
C GLY A 78 4.56 -1.49 -13.25
N LYS A 79 4.31 -0.85 -14.39
CA LYS A 79 4.93 0.43 -14.75
C LYS A 79 4.08 1.64 -14.39
N GLY A 80 2.86 1.41 -13.88
CA GLY A 80 1.93 2.48 -13.57
C GLY A 80 1.80 2.78 -12.10
N THR A 81 1.39 3.98 -11.78
CA THR A 81 1.02 4.38 -10.42
C THR A 81 -0.43 4.82 -10.43
N TYR A 82 -1.15 4.45 -9.38
CA TYR A 82 -2.59 4.68 -9.28
C TYR A 82 -2.96 5.12 -7.89
N TYR A 83 -3.94 6.00 -7.77
CA TYR A 83 -4.54 6.30 -6.48
C TYR A 83 -5.71 5.35 -6.25
N VAL A 84 -5.78 4.79 -5.06
CA VAL A 84 -6.84 3.88 -4.63
C VAL A 84 -7.41 4.40 -3.33
N ALA A 85 -8.73 4.56 -3.27
CA ALA A 85 -9.40 4.99 -2.06
C ALA A 85 -10.02 3.79 -1.36
N LEU A 86 -9.66 3.60 -0.08
CA LEU A 86 -10.21 2.55 0.76
C LEU A 86 -11.18 3.13 1.75
N ARG A 87 -12.22 2.38 2.10
CA ARG A 87 -13.02 2.70 3.26
C ARG A 87 -12.23 2.31 4.51
N LYS A 88 -12.33 3.12 5.53
CA LYS A 88 -11.71 2.82 6.81
C LYS A 88 -12.54 1.75 7.51
N GLU A 89 -11.89 0.67 7.88
CA GLU A 89 -12.55 -0.42 8.62
C GLU A 89 -12.51 -0.19 10.13
#